data_95f9422dbebc976487b46d4a7087c9f9
#
_entry.id   95f9422dbebc976487b46d4a7087c9f9
#
_cell.length_a   1.000
_cell.length_b   1.000
_cell.length_c   1.000
_cell.angle_alpha   90.00
_cell.angle_beta   90.00
_cell.angle_gamma   90.00
#
_symmetry.space_group_name_H-M   'P 1'
#
loop_
_entity.id
_entity.type
_entity.pdbx_description
1 polymer ?
#
loop_
_entity_poly.entity_id
_entity_poly.type
_entity_poly.pdbx_seq_one_letter_code
_entity_poly.pdbx_strand_id
1 'polypeptide(L)'
;VMTQLHAGGKFDSASYAVSGGLHGVGISVVNALSTRVEAEIKRDGKHWYQNFQNAIPDELVEGGNARGTGTKIRFWADPEVFETTEYDYDTIARRLQEMAFLNKGLSIELIDERVTEEQIELEEIADAESGETSADETSFDDAPDAGDTFNEESGEAKDAAAEKKRRKKVTFH
;
A
#
# COMPACT_ATOMS: atom_id res chain seq x y z
N VAL A 1 14.08 -14.25 11.99
CA VAL A 1 13.15 -14.75 10.97
C VAL A 1 13.54 -14.20 9.60
N MET A 2 13.80 -12.90 9.47
CA MET A 2 14.10 -12.23 8.18
C MET A 2 15.44 -12.65 7.56
N THR A 3 16.42 -13.08 8.38
CA THR A 3 17.80 -13.41 7.96
C THR A 3 18.18 -14.86 8.22
N GLN A 4 17.26 -15.67 8.71
CA GLN A 4 17.49 -17.08 9.00
C GLN A 4 16.43 -17.95 8.34
N LEU A 5 16.89 -19.02 7.68
CA LEU A 5 16.02 -20.07 7.16
C LEU A 5 15.47 -20.92 8.31
N HIS A 6 14.27 -21.45 8.12
CA HIS A 6 13.61 -22.34 9.09
C HIS A 6 13.43 -21.72 10.49
N ALA A 7 13.42 -20.39 10.59
CA ALA A 7 13.16 -19.67 11.82
C ALA A 7 11.70 -19.20 11.85
N GLY A 8 11.02 -19.42 12.97
CA GLY A 8 9.66 -18.97 13.17
C GLY A 8 8.88 -19.82 14.16
N GLY A 9 7.84 -19.25 14.79
CA GLY A 9 7.02 -19.92 15.80
C GLY A 9 6.23 -21.13 15.32
N LYS A 10 6.20 -21.39 14.00
CA LYS A 10 5.51 -22.55 13.42
C LYS A 10 6.27 -23.87 13.61
N PHE A 11 7.53 -23.82 14.02
CA PHE A 11 8.32 -25.01 14.38
C PHE A 11 8.08 -25.45 15.83
N ASP A 12 7.47 -24.59 16.66
CA ASP A 12 6.97 -24.97 17.97
C ASP A 12 5.57 -25.59 17.80
N SER A 13 5.51 -26.88 17.93
CA SER A 13 4.37 -27.77 17.62
C SER A 13 3.06 -27.48 18.36
N ALA A 14 3.04 -26.56 19.32
CA ALA A 14 1.87 -26.24 20.12
C ALA A 14 1.03 -25.05 19.62
N SER A 15 1.55 -24.23 18.73
CA SER A 15 0.93 -22.91 18.45
C SER A 15 0.12 -22.83 17.17
N TYR A 16 0.29 -23.76 16.23
CA TYR A 16 -0.38 -23.68 14.91
C TYR A 16 -0.91 -25.04 14.44
N ALA A 17 -2.23 -25.23 14.55
CA ALA A 17 -2.88 -26.46 14.09
C ALA A 17 -2.95 -26.56 12.55
N VAL A 18 -3.07 -25.42 11.85
CA VAL A 18 -3.07 -25.32 10.37
C VAL A 18 -2.32 -24.07 9.94
N SER A 19 -1.39 -24.19 9.01
CA SER A 19 -0.70 -23.02 8.46
C SER A 19 -0.39 -23.20 6.96
N GLY A 20 -0.65 -22.15 6.17
CA GLY A 20 -0.36 -22.13 4.73
C GLY A 20 1.13 -22.10 4.37
N GLY A 21 2.04 -21.90 5.34
CA GLY A 21 3.48 -21.89 5.14
C GLY A 21 4.18 -22.95 5.97
N LEU A 22 4.83 -23.91 5.32
CA LEU A 22 5.36 -25.10 5.98
C LEU A 22 6.90 -25.08 6.16
N HIS A 23 7.62 -24.24 5.43
CA HIS A 23 9.08 -24.33 5.34
C HIS A 23 9.83 -23.25 6.14
N GLY A 24 9.15 -22.18 6.60
CA GLY A 24 9.79 -21.09 7.35
C GLY A 24 10.87 -20.32 6.57
N VAL A 25 10.76 -20.28 5.24
CA VAL A 25 11.75 -19.64 4.36
C VAL A 25 11.17 -18.46 3.58
N GLY A 26 9.84 -18.30 3.48
CA GLY A 26 9.23 -17.31 2.59
C GLY A 26 9.73 -15.90 2.80
N ILE A 27 9.69 -15.39 4.03
CA ILE A 27 10.09 -14.03 4.33
C ILE A 27 11.60 -13.79 4.23
N SER A 28 12.42 -14.79 4.56
CA SER A 28 13.87 -14.68 4.41
C SER A 28 14.29 -14.70 2.95
N VAL A 29 13.57 -15.44 2.08
CA VAL A 29 13.76 -15.41 0.63
C VAL A 29 13.38 -14.03 0.07
N VAL A 30 12.26 -13.45 0.47
CA VAL A 30 11.90 -12.08 0.06
C VAL A 30 13.00 -11.09 0.42
N ASN A 31 13.54 -11.19 1.64
CA ASN A 31 14.64 -10.32 2.06
C ASN A 31 15.91 -10.55 1.23
N ALA A 32 16.25 -11.79 0.93
CA ALA A 32 17.46 -12.14 0.15
C ALA A 32 17.37 -11.70 -1.33
N LEU A 33 16.15 -11.60 -1.88
CA LEU A 33 15.87 -11.21 -3.27
C LEU A 33 15.45 -9.73 -3.41
N SER A 34 15.72 -8.92 -2.40
CA SER A 34 15.38 -7.50 -2.37
C SER A 34 16.61 -6.65 -2.09
N THR A 35 16.72 -5.53 -2.79
CA THR A 35 17.72 -4.49 -2.48
C THR A 35 17.45 -3.84 -1.12
N ARG A 36 16.16 -3.71 -0.77
CA ARG A 36 15.71 -3.10 0.49
C ARG A 36 14.45 -3.76 1.01
N VAL A 37 14.38 -3.95 2.32
CA VAL A 37 13.15 -4.35 3.03
C VAL A 37 12.95 -3.47 4.25
N GLU A 38 11.73 -3.03 4.49
CA GLU A 38 11.33 -2.30 5.69
C GLU A 38 10.27 -3.12 6.43
N ALA A 39 10.48 -3.30 7.72
CA ALA A 39 9.55 -3.97 8.61
C ALA A 39 9.05 -3.02 9.69
N GLU A 40 7.74 -2.86 9.78
CA GLU A 40 7.07 -2.15 10.86
C GLU A 40 6.20 -3.15 11.61
N ILE A 41 6.35 -3.23 12.93
CA ILE A 41 5.66 -4.21 13.76
C ILE A 41 5.00 -3.50 14.94
N LYS A 42 3.69 -3.73 15.12
CA LYS A 42 2.94 -3.30 16.30
C LYS A 42 2.72 -4.49 17.19
N ARG A 43 3.34 -4.50 18.38
CA ARG A 43 3.25 -5.58 19.33
C ARG A 43 3.49 -5.08 20.76
N ASP A 44 2.77 -5.66 21.70
CA ASP A 44 2.92 -5.39 23.15
C ASP A 44 2.83 -3.89 23.49
N GLY A 45 1.92 -3.18 22.81
CA GLY A 45 1.69 -1.74 23.02
C GLY A 45 2.76 -0.83 22.43
N LYS A 46 3.72 -1.36 21.69
CA LYS A 46 4.83 -0.64 21.08
C LYS A 46 4.88 -0.80 19.57
N HIS A 47 5.54 0.15 18.93
CA HIS A 47 5.83 0.16 17.52
C HIS A 47 7.33 -0.10 17.32
N TRP A 48 7.67 -1.05 16.48
CA TRP A 48 9.04 -1.45 16.17
C TRP A 48 9.33 -1.29 14.70
N TYR A 49 10.53 -0.82 14.38
CA TYR A 49 10.99 -0.62 13.00
C TYR A 49 12.32 -1.31 12.80
N GLN A 50 12.47 -1.97 11.65
CA GLN A 50 13.75 -2.52 11.22
C GLN A 50 13.85 -2.47 9.71
N ASN A 51 14.97 -1.95 9.19
CA ASN A 51 15.28 -1.96 7.77
C ASN A 51 16.33 -3.02 7.48
N PHE A 52 16.36 -3.44 6.22
CA PHE A 52 17.33 -4.36 5.69
C PHE A 52 17.81 -3.82 4.35
N GLN A 53 19.11 -3.82 4.11
CA GLN A 53 19.71 -3.50 2.82
C GLN A 53 20.55 -4.69 2.35
N ASN A 54 20.23 -5.22 1.18
CA ASN A 54 20.87 -6.43 0.64
C ASN A 54 20.91 -7.56 1.70
N ALA A 55 19.78 -7.82 2.32
CA ALA A 55 19.57 -8.79 3.40
C ALA A 55 20.29 -8.50 4.73
N ILE A 56 21.04 -7.41 4.84
CA ILE A 56 21.75 -7.03 6.08
C ILE A 56 20.80 -6.16 6.93
N PRO A 57 20.52 -6.55 8.19
CA PRO A 57 19.66 -5.79 9.07
C PRO A 57 20.36 -4.56 9.64
N ASP A 58 19.62 -3.44 9.68
CA ASP A 58 19.97 -2.30 10.53
C ASP A 58 19.58 -2.59 11.99
N GLU A 59 19.86 -1.64 12.88
CA GLU A 59 19.44 -1.72 14.27
C GLU A 59 17.92 -1.73 14.40
N LEU A 60 17.39 -2.56 15.30
CA LEU A 60 15.97 -2.58 15.66
C LEU A 60 15.63 -1.34 16.49
N VAL A 61 14.74 -0.51 15.99
CA VAL A 61 14.34 0.74 16.63
C VAL A 61 12.98 0.59 17.30
N GLU A 62 12.90 0.96 18.57
CA GLU A 62 11.63 1.13 19.28
C GLU A 62 11.07 2.51 18.95
N GLY A 63 9.87 2.55 18.39
CA GLY A 63 9.08 3.77 18.15
C GLY A 63 8.17 4.09 19.34
N GLY A 64 7.15 4.91 19.09
CA GLY A 64 6.18 5.29 20.09
C GLY A 64 5.19 4.17 20.44
N ASN A 65 4.21 4.52 21.29
CA ASN A 65 3.13 3.60 21.67
C ASN A 65 2.27 3.24 20.44
N ALA A 66 1.89 1.98 20.36
CA ALA A 66 0.99 1.47 19.32
C ALA A 66 -0.30 0.90 19.92
N ARG A 67 -1.41 1.07 19.22
CA ARG A 67 -2.67 0.39 19.53
C ARG A 67 -2.83 -0.83 18.63
N GLY A 68 -3.24 -1.95 19.22
CA GLY A 68 -3.45 -3.21 18.48
C GLY A 68 -2.14 -3.90 18.10
N THR A 69 -2.26 -4.88 17.23
CA THR A 69 -1.15 -5.68 16.70
C THR A 69 -1.19 -5.68 15.19
N GLY A 70 -0.05 -5.83 14.56
CA GLY A 70 0.04 -5.92 13.11
C GLY A 70 1.48 -5.84 12.62
N THR A 71 1.67 -6.26 11.36
CA THR A 71 2.96 -6.20 10.69
C THR A 71 2.76 -5.59 9.31
N LYS A 72 3.65 -4.65 8.95
CA LYS A 72 3.73 -4.08 7.60
C LYS A 72 5.13 -4.37 7.06
N ILE A 73 5.18 -4.98 5.90
CA ILE A 73 6.42 -5.24 5.18
C ILE A 73 6.36 -4.48 3.85
N ARG A 74 7.42 -3.73 3.58
CA ARG A 74 7.64 -3.11 2.29
C ARG A 74 8.96 -3.65 1.73
N PHE A 75 9.00 -3.98 0.46
CA PHE A 75 10.21 -4.50 -0.16
C PHE A 75 10.36 -4.00 -1.59
N TRP A 76 11.59 -3.95 -2.05
CA TRP A 76 11.99 -3.58 -3.41
C TRP A 76 12.75 -4.75 -4.02
N ALA A 77 12.16 -5.38 -5.01
CA ALA A 77 12.78 -6.50 -5.73
C ALA A 77 14.12 -6.08 -6.34
N ASP A 78 15.09 -6.99 -6.32
CA ASP A 78 16.43 -6.72 -6.83
C ASP A 78 16.47 -6.88 -8.36
N PRO A 79 16.72 -5.82 -9.14
CA PRO A 79 16.80 -5.88 -10.59
C PRO A 79 18.01 -6.67 -11.11
N GLU A 80 19.02 -6.97 -10.27
CA GLU A 80 20.13 -7.84 -10.63
C GLU A 80 19.75 -9.32 -10.57
N VAL A 81 18.69 -9.66 -9.82
CA VAL A 81 18.22 -11.04 -9.65
C VAL A 81 17.03 -11.34 -10.58
N PHE A 82 16.14 -10.37 -10.78
CA PHE A 82 14.93 -10.55 -11.58
C PHE A 82 15.08 -9.92 -12.97
N GLU A 83 14.63 -10.62 -14.00
CA GLU A 83 14.58 -10.09 -15.38
C GLU A 83 13.69 -8.84 -15.49
N THR A 84 12.65 -8.78 -14.68
CA THR A 84 11.77 -7.60 -14.53
C THR A 84 11.34 -7.44 -13.09
N THR A 85 11.25 -6.20 -12.64
CA THR A 85 10.69 -5.83 -11.33
C THR A 85 9.29 -5.24 -11.43
N GLU A 86 8.70 -5.26 -12.63
CA GLU A 86 7.33 -4.84 -12.85
C GLU A 86 6.36 -5.97 -12.47
N TYR A 87 5.41 -5.66 -11.62
CA TYR A 87 4.42 -6.61 -11.15
C TYR A 87 3.21 -6.63 -12.06
N ASP A 88 2.84 -7.84 -12.54
CA ASP A 88 1.59 -8.06 -13.26
C ASP A 88 0.42 -8.20 -12.28
N TYR A 89 -0.55 -7.28 -12.38
CA TYR A 89 -1.69 -7.22 -11.47
C TYR A 89 -2.54 -8.50 -11.53
N ASP A 90 -2.85 -8.99 -12.72
CA ASP A 90 -3.77 -10.11 -12.91
C ASP A 90 -3.16 -11.43 -12.41
N THR A 91 -1.86 -11.58 -12.58
CA THR A 91 -1.12 -12.72 -12.02
C THR A 91 -1.14 -12.71 -10.50
N ILE A 92 -0.89 -11.56 -9.87
CA ILE A 92 -0.93 -11.41 -8.42
C ILE A 92 -2.35 -11.63 -7.90
N ALA A 93 -3.35 -11.00 -8.51
CA ALA A 93 -4.76 -11.13 -8.12
C ALA A 93 -5.22 -12.59 -8.12
N ARG A 94 -4.88 -13.34 -9.17
CA ARG A 94 -5.20 -14.77 -9.27
C ARG A 94 -4.56 -15.59 -8.15
N ARG A 95 -3.29 -15.34 -7.86
CA ARG A 95 -2.58 -16.05 -6.78
C ARG A 95 -3.14 -15.72 -5.40
N LEU A 96 -3.48 -14.48 -5.14
CA LEU A 96 -4.09 -14.07 -3.88
C LEU A 96 -5.50 -14.65 -3.71
N GLN A 97 -6.27 -14.74 -4.79
CA GLN A 97 -7.58 -15.41 -4.81
C GLN A 97 -7.46 -16.89 -4.45
N GLU A 98 -6.53 -17.62 -5.06
CA GLU A 98 -6.25 -19.02 -4.73
C GLU A 98 -5.90 -19.18 -3.24
N MET A 99 -5.06 -18.29 -2.70
CA MET A 99 -4.67 -18.31 -1.29
C MET A 99 -5.84 -18.04 -0.35
N ALA A 100 -6.71 -17.08 -0.66
CA ALA A 100 -7.90 -16.78 0.14
C ALA A 100 -8.87 -17.98 0.15
N PHE A 101 -9.08 -18.58 -1.01
CA PHE A 101 -9.96 -19.76 -1.16
C PHE A 101 -9.47 -20.97 -0.36
N LEU A 102 -8.16 -21.20 -0.32
CA LEU A 102 -7.55 -22.34 0.41
C LEU A 102 -7.48 -22.12 1.92
N ASN A 103 -7.66 -20.89 2.41
CA ASN A 103 -7.51 -20.55 3.82
C ASN A 103 -8.79 -19.92 4.37
N LYS A 104 -9.70 -20.72 4.87
CA LYS A 104 -10.98 -20.27 5.40
C LYS A 104 -10.79 -19.19 6.48
N GLY A 105 -11.45 -18.05 6.29
CA GLY A 105 -11.41 -16.91 7.21
C GLY A 105 -10.27 -15.92 6.93
N LEU A 106 -9.45 -16.16 5.91
CA LEU A 106 -8.47 -15.20 5.43
C LEU A 106 -9.14 -14.20 4.47
N SER A 107 -9.02 -12.92 4.77
CA SER A 107 -9.40 -11.83 3.85
C SER A 107 -8.15 -11.17 3.30
N ILE A 108 -8.05 -11.06 1.98
CA ILE A 108 -6.92 -10.45 1.28
C ILE A 108 -7.45 -9.28 0.46
N GLU A 109 -6.80 -8.15 0.58
CA GLU A 109 -7.06 -6.95 -0.21
C GLU A 109 -5.84 -6.66 -1.09
N LEU A 110 -6.04 -6.53 -2.39
CA LEU A 110 -5.04 -6.10 -3.35
C LEU A 110 -5.37 -4.69 -3.84
N ILE A 111 -4.42 -3.79 -3.73
CA ILE A 111 -4.53 -2.41 -4.21
C ILE A 111 -3.37 -2.16 -5.16
N ASP A 112 -3.67 -1.77 -6.39
CA ASP A 112 -2.69 -1.28 -7.36
C ASP A 112 -2.74 0.26 -7.34
N GLU A 113 -1.65 0.87 -6.95
CA GLU A 113 -1.50 2.33 -6.85
C GLU A 113 -0.78 2.91 -8.08
N ARG A 114 -0.44 2.08 -9.07
CA ARG A 114 0.17 2.56 -10.31
C ARG A 114 -0.90 3.27 -11.16
N VAL A 115 -0.51 4.37 -11.76
CA VAL A 115 -1.35 5.10 -12.73
C VAL A 115 -1.26 4.36 -14.07
N THR A 116 -2.38 4.01 -14.69
CA THR A 116 -2.42 3.43 -16.03
C THR A 116 -2.46 4.52 -17.10
N GLU A 117 -1.96 4.22 -18.31
CA GLU A 117 -1.99 5.18 -19.44
C GLU A 117 -3.42 5.64 -19.75
N GLU A 118 -4.40 4.74 -19.67
CA GLU A 118 -5.84 5.07 -19.84
C GLU A 118 -6.33 6.11 -18.80
N GLN A 119 -5.79 6.09 -17.59
CA GLN A 119 -6.15 7.05 -16.55
C GLN A 119 -5.50 8.41 -16.79
N ILE A 120 -4.31 8.45 -17.38
CA ILE A 120 -3.63 9.69 -17.76
C ILE A 120 -4.42 10.35 -18.90
N GLU A 121 -4.79 9.60 -19.94
CA GLU A 121 -5.59 10.13 -21.08
C GLU A 121 -6.95 10.68 -20.62
N LEU A 122 -7.63 9.99 -19.68
CA LEU A 122 -8.92 10.46 -19.14
C LEU A 122 -8.78 11.73 -18.30
N GLU A 123 -7.68 11.89 -17.57
CA GLU A 123 -7.40 13.13 -16.82
C GLU A 123 -7.06 14.28 -17.77
N GLU A 124 -6.26 14.07 -18.82
CA GLU A 124 -5.94 15.09 -19.81
C GLU A 124 -7.20 15.58 -20.56
N ILE A 125 -8.13 14.67 -20.88
CA ILE A 125 -9.40 15.03 -21.49
C ILE A 125 -10.30 15.82 -20.52
N ALA A 126 -10.37 15.41 -19.26
CA ALA A 126 -11.18 16.09 -18.25
C ALA A 126 -10.66 17.50 -17.92
N ASP A 127 -9.34 17.68 -17.89
CA ASP A 127 -8.72 18.98 -17.69
C ASP A 127 -8.91 19.90 -18.91
N ALA A 128 -8.90 19.34 -20.13
CA ALA A 128 -9.18 20.08 -21.36
C ALA A 128 -10.63 20.58 -21.43
N GLU A 129 -11.59 19.75 -21.03
CA GLU A 129 -13.01 20.12 -20.98
C GLU A 129 -13.34 21.14 -19.88
N SER A 130 -12.60 21.13 -18.76
CA SER A 130 -12.80 22.10 -17.68
C SER A 130 -12.19 23.48 -17.97
N GLY A 131 -11.28 23.56 -18.94
CA GLY A 131 -10.60 24.81 -19.34
C GLY A 131 -11.39 25.70 -20.33
N GLU A 132 -12.44 25.20 -20.98
CA GLU A 132 -13.18 25.94 -22.02
C GLU A 132 -14.44 26.70 -21.54
N THR A 133 -14.76 26.69 -20.26
CA THR A 133 -15.94 27.42 -19.73
C THR A 133 -15.56 28.61 -18.86
N SER A 134 -14.83 29.59 -19.44
CA SER A 134 -14.81 30.94 -18.88
C SER A 134 -14.34 31.98 -19.91
N ALA A 135 -15.19 32.21 -20.93
CA ALA A 135 -15.12 33.46 -21.68
C ALA A 135 -16.53 33.80 -22.17
N ASP A 136 -17.02 34.89 -21.63
CA ASP A 136 -18.08 35.75 -22.09
C ASP A 136 -19.41 35.69 -21.30
N GLU A 137 -19.60 36.66 -20.45
CA GLU A 137 -20.65 37.66 -20.51
C GLU A 137 -20.43 38.76 -19.46
N THR A 138 -20.24 39.96 -20.00
CA THR A 138 -20.21 41.22 -19.28
C THR A 138 -21.62 41.62 -18.83
N SER A 139 -21.81 42.09 -17.62
CA SER A 139 -22.19 43.50 -17.31
C SER A 139 -22.99 43.69 -16.02
N PHE A 140 -22.49 44.64 -15.27
CA PHE A 140 -23.17 45.68 -14.47
C PHE A 140 -23.94 45.34 -13.19
N ASP A 141 -23.39 45.94 -12.19
CA ASP A 141 -23.86 46.88 -11.16
C ASP A 141 -24.25 46.37 -9.77
N ASP A 142 -23.61 47.05 -8.87
CA ASP A 142 -24.02 47.55 -7.53
C ASP A 142 -23.59 46.71 -6.30
N ALA A 143 -22.65 47.32 -5.55
CA ALA A 143 -22.30 46.98 -4.18
C ALA A 143 -23.32 47.62 -3.20
N PRO A 144 -23.34 47.33 -1.84
CA PRO A 144 -22.20 47.01 -0.99
C PRO A 144 -22.47 45.99 0.14
N ASP A 145 -21.33 45.59 0.75
CA ASP A 145 -21.08 45.49 2.20
C ASP A 145 -21.30 44.15 2.93
N ALA A 146 -20.20 43.75 3.56
CA ALA A 146 -19.98 43.03 4.82
C ALA A 146 -20.15 41.48 4.91
N GLY A 147 -19.08 40.83 5.28
CA GLY A 147 -19.15 39.58 6.04
C GLY A 147 -18.14 38.51 5.71
N ASP A 148 -16.98 38.71 6.23
CA ASP A 148 -15.89 37.74 6.46
C ASP A 148 -16.38 36.38 6.98
N THR A 149 -16.15 35.28 6.27
CA THR A 149 -15.90 33.97 6.83
C THR A 149 -15.16 33.10 5.82
N PHE A 150 -13.88 32.98 6.06
CA PHE A 150 -12.96 32.03 5.43
C PHE A 150 -13.42 30.62 5.73
N ASN A 151 -13.78 29.85 4.71
CA ASN A 151 -14.05 28.43 4.83
C ASN A 151 -13.01 27.65 4.05
N GLU A 152 -11.96 27.21 4.78
CA GLU A 152 -10.83 26.44 4.27
C GLU A 152 -11.08 24.92 4.19
N GLU A 153 -12.33 24.45 4.22
CA GLU A 153 -12.63 23.00 4.27
C GLU A 153 -12.87 22.30 2.93
N SER A 154 -12.74 22.99 1.80
CA SER A 154 -13.11 22.38 0.51
C SER A 154 -11.97 21.78 -0.32
N GLY A 155 -10.70 21.98 0.06
CA GLY A 155 -9.52 21.47 -0.66
C GLY A 155 -9.21 20.00 -0.39
N GLU A 156 -9.16 19.61 0.88
CA GLU A 156 -8.74 18.23 1.27
C GLU A 156 -9.73 17.14 0.86
N ALA A 157 -11.02 17.44 0.78
CA ALA A 157 -12.04 16.47 0.39
C ALA A 157 -12.01 16.14 -1.13
N LYS A 158 -11.56 17.07 -1.96
CA LYS A 158 -11.45 16.86 -3.42
C LYS A 158 -10.22 16.05 -3.77
N ASP A 159 -9.09 16.29 -3.10
CA ASP A 159 -7.86 15.52 -3.30
C ASP A 159 -8.00 14.08 -2.81
N ALA A 160 -8.65 13.84 -1.68
CA ALA A 160 -8.94 12.50 -1.17
C ALA A 160 -9.92 11.71 -2.06
N ALA A 161 -10.86 12.38 -2.73
CA ALA A 161 -11.80 11.76 -3.66
C ALA A 161 -11.13 11.45 -5.02
N ALA A 162 -10.21 12.28 -5.49
CA ALA A 162 -9.42 12.05 -6.69
C ALA A 162 -8.42 10.90 -6.48
N GLU A 163 -7.77 10.86 -5.33
CA GLU A 163 -6.85 9.77 -4.97
C GLU A 163 -7.55 8.41 -4.85
N LYS A 164 -8.81 8.36 -4.38
CA LYS A 164 -9.62 7.14 -4.36
C LYS A 164 -10.00 6.61 -5.74
N LYS A 165 -10.07 7.45 -6.77
CA LYS A 165 -10.38 7.04 -8.15
C LYS A 165 -9.22 6.37 -8.89
N ARG A 166 -7.97 6.55 -8.41
CA ARG A 166 -6.74 6.09 -9.06
C ARG A 166 -6.31 4.67 -8.67
N ARG A 167 -7.05 3.98 -7.77
CA ARG A 167 -6.60 2.70 -7.21
C ARG A 167 -7.48 1.55 -7.69
N LYS A 168 -6.89 0.60 -8.41
CA LYS A 168 -7.54 -0.68 -8.70
C LYS A 168 -7.53 -1.52 -7.43
N LYS A 169 -8.70 -1.78 -6.86
CA LYS A 169 -8.85 -2.51 -5.59
C LYS A 169 -9.75 -3.72 -5.76
N VAL A 170 -9.30 -4.86 -5.23
CA VAL A 170 -10.09 -6.09 -5.16
C VAL A 170 -9.91 -6.74 -3.80
N THR A 171 -10.98 -7.33 -3.26
CA THR A 171 -10.97 -8.05 -1.98
C THR A 171 -11.43 -9.48 -2.19
N PHE A 172 -10.68 -10.43 -1.66
CA PHE A 172 -10.98 -11.87 -1.71
C PHE A 172 -11.30 -12.36 -0.29
N HIS A 173 -12.29 -13.23 -0.16
CA HIS A 173 -12.75 -13.83 1.09
C HIS A 173 -12.74 -15.34 1.03
#